data_66198cc5ef54c7f27c5bbea44e67c5e6
#
_entry.id   66198cc5ef54c7f27c5bbea44e67c5e6
#
_cell.length_a   1.000
_cell.length_b   1.000
_cell.length_c   1.000
_cell.angle_alpha   90.00
_cell.angle_beta   90.00
_cell.angle_gamma   90.00
#
_symmetry.space_group_name_H-M   'P 1'
#
loop_
_entity.id
_entity.type
_entity.pdbx_description
1 polymer ?
#
loop_
_entity_poly.entity_id
_entity_poly.type
_entity_poly.pdbx_seq_one_letter_code
_entity_poly.pdbx_strand_id
1 'polypeptide(L)'
;MKKRIWFNRTFSTAYHFIDMIRTNPDGLDFEFYVTHPKRYSVMLQNADVAEIEPSLSIPEYIEYCVQFCQKHQIDIFFPNYRLVEIAKHIDRFEQVGTSVLVCKDADLLETVSDKGKLFQALRDTPGLHLPDYFIVNTSEQFKIAYEKLREKGHKVCFKPASGEGGAGFHIIEEHMNPLDKLLGSSNQTIAIEEVLSIIGDQIVDDIMVMEYLDDWEYSIDCLATEEELIAIVPRKKVEGRIRLLEDNQALIDLAKAVHEQLRLPYLFNVQVKYKNGVPKLLEINPRASGGLHSSCLSGVNFPYLAVKLLLSGKVEVAAPKFGVYATHIEKEIVLRQLL
;
A
#
# COMPACT_ATOMS: atom_id res chain seq x y z
N MET A 1 -11.82 10.23 29.07
CA MET A 1 -11.03 8.99 29.20
C MET A 1 -10.12 8.91 27.98
N LYS A 2 -8.84 8.60 28.15
CA LYS A 2 -7.84 8.50 27.08
C LYS A 2 -8.16 7.30 26.22
N LYS A 3 -8.25 7.45 24.88
CA LYS A 3 -8.52 6.32 23.98
C LYS A 3 -7.25 5.59 23.62
N ARG A 4 -7.31 4.25 23.56
CA ARG A 4 -6.19 3.37 23.30
C ARG A 4 -6.18 2.95 21.84
N ILE A 5 -5.10 3.28 21.12
CA ILE A 5 -4.90 2.92 19.71
C ILE A 5 -3.78 1.90 19.64
N TRP A 6 -4.02 0.78 18.94
CA TRP A 6 -3.02 -0.23 18.67
C TRP A 6 -2.65 -0.31 17.20
N PHE A 7 -1.35 -0.30 16.92
CA PHE A 7 -0.74 -0.60 15.63
C PHE A 7 -0.03 -1.96 15.71
N ASN A 8 -0.39 -2.90 14.84
CA ASN A 8 0.37 -4.14 14.67
C ASN A 8 1.58 -3.88 13.76
N ARG A 9 2.34 -4.93 13.40
CA ARG A 9 3.54 -4.79 12.56
C ARG A 9 3.31 -3.90 11.34
N THR A 10 4.12 -2.86 11.21
CA THR A 10 4.02 -1.88 10.13
C THR A 10 5.41 -1.37 9.74
N PHE A 11 5.48 -0.55 8.71
CA PHE A 11 6.75 0.02 8.25
C PHE A 11 7.22 1.18 9.13
N SER A 12 8.52 1.46 9.08
CA SER A 12 9.17 2.46 9.94
C SER A 12 8.56 3.86 9.83
N THR A 13 8.07 4.24 8.67
CA THR A 13 7.45 5.56 8.46
C THR A 13 6.12 5.77 9.17
N ALA A 14 5.46 4.69 9.61
CA ALA A 14 4.27 4.79 10.45
C ALA A 14 4.58 5.37 11.86
N TYR A 15 5.86 5.45 12.24
CA TYR A 15 6.31 6.24 13.39
C TYR A 15 5.71 7.65 13.37
N HIS A 16 5.69 8.30 12.20
CA HIS A 16 5.12 9.63 12.05
C HIS A 16 3.60 9.68 12.19
N PHE A 17 2.88 8.57 11.94
CA PHE A 17 1.43 8.52 12.11
C PHE A 17 1.03 8.69 13.58
N ILE A 18 1.80 8.08 14.48
CA ILE A 18 1.62 8.22 15.92
C ILE A 18 1.77 9.69 16.33
N ASP A 19 2.84 10.37 15.87
CA ASP A 19 3.05 11.79 16.16
C ASP A 19 1.91 12.66 15.62
N MET A 20 1.45 12.39 14.40
CA MET A 20 0.35 13.12 13.76
C MET A 20 -0.98 12.95 14.48
N ILE A 21 -1.26 11.74 15.01
CA ILE A 21 -2.46 11.49 15.82
C ILE A 21 -2.28 12.14 17.20
N ARG A 22 -1.10 12.06 17.79
CA ARG A 22 -0.81 12.66 19.11
C ARG A 22 -0.92 14.17 19.12
N THR A 23 -0.52 14.82 18.02
CA THR A 23 -0.57 16.29 17.85
C THR A 23 -1.82 16.74 17.09
N ASN A 24 -2.96 16.06 17.28
CA ASN A 24 -4.19 16.37 16.61
C ASN A 24 -4.78 17.77 16.99
N PRO A 25 -5.48 18.45 16.05
CA PRO A 25 -6.00 19.80 16.29
C PRO A 25 -7.19 19.84 17.27
N ASP A 26 -7.86 18.72 17.49
CA ASP A 26 -9.05 18.65 18.36
C ASP A 26 -8.67 18.47 19.85
N GLY A 27 -7.38 18.32 20.16
CA GLY A 27 -6.88 18.13 21.52
C GLY A 27 -7.30 16.80 22.18
N LEU A 28 -7.65 15.79 21.36
CA LEU A 28 -8.00 14.48 21.85
C LEU A 28 -6.73 13.75 22.34
N ASP A 29 -6.84 13.10 23.49
CA ASP A 29 -5.73 12.38 24.10
C ASP A 29 -5.82 10.88 23.82
N PHE A 30 -4.69 10.33 23.31
CA PHE A 30 -4.57 8.92 22.92
C PHE A 30 -3.40 8.26 23.63
N GLU A 31 -3.54 6.97 23.92
CA GLU A 31 -2.48 6.08 24.38
C GLU A 31 -2.13 5.09 23.27
N PHE A 32 -0.87 5.00 22.88
CA PHE A 32 -0.44 4.23 21.71
C PHE A 32 0.21 2.92 22.12
N TYR A 33 -0.37 1.84 21.63
CA TYR A 33 0.15 0.49 21.72
C TYR A 33 0.75 0.11 20.37
N VAL A 34 1.93 -0.49 20.36
CA VAL A 34 2.59 -0.96 19.15
C VAL A 34 3.16 -2.35 19.37
N THR A 35 2.88 -3.26 18.45
CA THR A 35 3.51 -4.57 18.40
C THR A 35 4.31 -4.75 17.11
N HIS A 36 5.47 -5.41 17.18
CA HIS A 36 6.29 -5.68 16.01
C HIS A 36 7.17 -6.91 16.24
N PRO A 37 7.34 -7.84 15.24
CA PRO A 37 8.14 -9.03 15.41
C PRO A 37 9.65 -8.74 15.53
N LYS A 38 10.10 -7.63 14.97
CA LYS A 38 11.52 -7.20 15.07
C LYS A 38 11.70 -6.32 16.30
N ARG A 39 12.42 -6.84 17.31
CA ARG A 39 12.72 -6.16 18.58
C ARG A 39 13.24 -4.72 18.42
N TYR A 40 14.00 -4.45 17.37
CA TYR A 40 14.62 -3.15 17.11
C TYR A 40 13.86 -2.33 16.07
N SER A 41 12.58 -2.61 15.85
CA SER A 41 11.76 -1.77 14.99
C SER A 41 11.63 -0.36 15.56
N VAL A 42 11.83 0.65 14.72
CA VAL A 42 11.68 2.06 15.10
C VAL A 42 10.25 2.38 15.56
N MET A 43 9.26 1.65 15.09
CA MET A 43 7.86 1.80 15.50
C MET A 43 7.64 1.64 16.99
N LEU A 44 8.37 0.70 17.62
CA LEU A 44 8.28 0.43 19.05
C LEU A 44 8.77 1.62 19.90
N GLN A 45 9.54 2.54 19.30
CA GLN A 45 10.15 3.67 20.02
C GLN A 45 9.17 4.83 20.24
N ASN A 46 8.10 4.93 19.46
CA ASN A 46 7.09 5.99 19.56
C ASN A 46 5.82 5.56 20.32
N ALA A 47 5.78 4.32 20.77
CA ALA A 47 4.67 3.78 21.54
C ALA A 47 4.73 4.17 23.03
N ASP A 48 3.57 4.32 23.65
CA ASP A 48 3.45 4.38 25.11
C ASP A 48 3.62 2.98 25.72
N VAL A 49 3.07 1.95 25.03
CA VAL A 49 3.25 0.52 25.34
C VAL A 49 3.74 -0.22 24.09
N ALA A 50 4.86 -0.92 24.22
CA ALA A 50 5.48 -1.66 23.12
C ALA A 50 5.69 -3.12 23.51
N GLU A 51 5.23 -4.06 22.70
CA GLU A 51 5.42 -5.49 22.90
C GLU A 51 5.98 -6.17 21.63
N ILE A 52 6.72 -7.26 21.84
CA ILE A 52 7.21 -8.07 20.72
C ILE A 52 6.10 -8.97 20.23
N GLU A 53 5.78 -8.84 18.96
CA GLU A 53 4.74 -9.64 18.31
C GLU A 53 5.26 -11.05 18.00
N PRO A 54 4.54 -12.10 18.43
CA PRO A 54 4.95 -13.46 18.18
C PRO A 54 4.84 -13.85 16.70
N SER A 55 5.61 -14.87 16.28
CA SER A 55 5.46 -15.49 14.97
C SER A 55 4.45 -16.64 15.07
N LEU A 56 3.30 -16.47 14.46
CA LEU A 56 2.15 -17.37 14.58
C LEU A 56 1.60 -17.74 13.20
N SER A 57 0.89 -18.87 13.13
CA SER A 57 0.01 -19.20 12.00
C SER A 57 -1.12 -18.18 11.89
N ILE A 58 -1.81 -18.11 10.74
CA ILE A 58 -2.88 -17.13 10.53
C ILE A 58 -4.00 -17.25 11.59
N PRO A 59 -4.56 -18.45 11.88
CA PRO A 59 -5.61 -18.57 12.90
C PRO A 59 -5.14 -18.15 14.30
N GLU A 60 -3.93 -18.55 14.69
CA GLU A 60 -3.33 -18.16 15.98
C GLU A 60 -3.06 -16.65 16.05
N TYR A 61 -2.70 -16.03 14.91
CA TYR A 61 -2.47 -14.61 14.83
C TYR A 61 -3.77 -13.81 15.07
N ILE A 62 -4.87 -14.22 14.49
CA ILE A 62 -6.17 -13.56 14.72
C ILE A 62 -6.58 -13.71 16.21
N GLU A 63 -6.39 -14.90 16.77
CA GLU A 63 -6.65 -15.13 18.21
C GLU A 63 -5.77 -14.20 19.08
N TYR A 64 -4.48 -14.12 18.80
CA TYR A 64 -3.57 -13.18 19.45
C TYR A 64 -4.07 -11.74 19.36
N CYS A 65 -4.50 -11.29 18.17
CA CYS A 65 -4.99 -9.93 17.97
C CYS A 65 -6.23 -9.62 18.82
N VAL A 66 -7.20 -10.54 18.87
CA VAL A 66 -8.42 -10.39 19.69
C VAL A 66 -8.08 -10.35 21.18
N GLN A 67 -7.21 -11.28 21.64
CA GLN A 67 -6.76 -11.33 23.03
C GLN A 67 -5.97 -10.09 23.44
N PHE A 68 -5.12 -9.55 22.53
CA PHE A 68 -4.39 -8.33 22.75
C PHE A 68 -5.35 -7.15 22.96
N CYS A 69 -6.35 -7.02 22.08
CA CYS A 69 -7.39 -6.00 22.20
C CYS A 69 -8.13 -6.10 23.55
N GLN A 70 -8.54 -7.28 23.92
CA GLN A 70 -9.26 -7.53 25.20
C GLN A 70 -8.36 -7.23 26.40
N LYS A 71 -7.14 -7.78 26.45
CA LYS A 71 -6.17 -7.62 27.54
C LYS A 71 -5.87 -6.14 27.82
N HIS A 72 -5.63 -5.38 26.77
CA HIS A 72 -5.23 -3.98 26.87
C HIS A 72 -6.40 -3.01 26.73
N GLN A 73 -7.64 -3.50 26.60
CA GLN A 73 -8.84 -2.67 26.41
C GLN A 73 -8.64 -1.66 25.29
N ILE A 74 -8.23 -2.13 24.12
CA ILE A 74 -7.97 -1.30 22.94
C ILE A 74 -9.28 -0.76 22.39
N ASP A 75 -9.39 0.57 22.27
CA ASP A 75 -10.56 1.21 21.65
C ASP A 75 -10.50 1.12 20.13
N ILE A 76 -9.29 1.29 19.55
CA ILE A 76 -9.07 1.38 18.12
C ILE A 76 -7.91 0.49 17.73
N PHE A 77 -8.16 -0.46 16.84
CA PHE A 77 -7.11 -1.21 16.17
C PHE A 77 -6.86 -0.63 14.79
N PHE A 78 -5.63 -0.18 14.53
CA PHE A 78 -5.17 0.33 13.24
C PHE A 78 -4.24 -0.70 12.58
N PRO A 79 -4.79 -1.71 11.89
CA PRO A 79 -4.02 -2.80 11.33
C PRO A 79 -3.25 -2.37 10.08
N ASN A 80 -2.09 -3.00 9.89
CA ASN A 80 -1.29 -2.84 8.68
C ASN A 80 -0.79 -4.18 8.13
N TYR A 81 -1.15 -5.26 8.78
CA TYR A 81 -0.80 -6.63 8.43
C TYR A 81 -2.02 -7.53 8.57
N ARG A 82 -2.21 -8.46 7.63
CA ARG A 82 -3.33 -9.42 7.60
C ARG A 82 -4.70 -8.77 7.55
N LEU A 83 -4.87 -7.75 6.70
CA LEU A 83 -6.11 -6.99 6.62
C LEU A 83 -7.31 -7.86 6.23
N VAL A 84 -7.14 -8.76 5.26
CA VAL A 84 -8.19 -9.69 4.80
C VAL A 84 -8.65 -10.59 5.93
N GLU A 85 -7.70 -11.21 6.63
CA GLU A 85 -8.00 -12.13 7.73
C GLU A 85 -8.62 -11.41 8.93
N ILE A 86 -8.17 -10.17 9.21
CA ILE A 86 -8.77 -9.32 10.24
C ILE A 86 -10.21 -8.96 9.85
N ALA A 87 -10.45 -8.57 8.61
CA ALA A 87 -11.80 -8.25 8.11
C ALA A 87 -12.76 -9.43 8.20
N LYS A 88 -12.31 -10.65 7.89
CA LYS A 88 -13.10 -11.89 8.05
C LYS A 88 -13.53 -12.18 9.49
N HIS A 89 -12.88 -11.56 10.47
CA HIS A 89 -13.16 -11.79 11.89
C HIS A 89 -13.54 -10.51 12.64
N ILE A 90 -14.05 -9.51 11.92
CA ILE A 90 -14.34 -8.17 12.47
C ILE A 90 -15.24 -8.21 13.69
N ASP A 91 -16.26 -9.08 13.67
CA ASP A 91 -17.22 -9.25 14.75
C ASP A 91 -16.57 -9.62 16.10
N ARG A 92 -15.46 -10.37 16.06
CA ARG A 92 -14.71 -10.76 17.26
C ARG A 92 -14.03 -9.57 17.94
N PHE A 93 -13.56 -8.61 17.16
CA PHE A 93 -13.00 -7.35 17.68
C PHE A 93 -14.10 -6.47 18.27
N GLU A 94 -15.24 -6.36 17.59
CA GLU A 94 -16.39 -5.61 18.06
C GLU A 94 -16.94 -6.19 19.37
N GLN A 95 -16.96 -7.52 19.55
CA GLN A 95 -17.37 -8.18 20.79
C GLN A 95 -16.50 -7.84 22.00
N VAL A 96 -15.22 -7.53 21.78
CA VAL A 96 -14.32 -7.08 22.86
C VAL A 96 -14.25 -5.56 22.99
N GLY A 97 -15.11 -4.82 22.25
CA GLY A 97 -15.23 -3.36 22.33
C GLY A 97 -14.21 -2.59 21.49
N THR A 98 -13.53 -3.25 20.55
CA THR A 98 -12.50 -2.64 19.67
C THR A 98 -13.09 -2.32 18.31
N SER A 99 -12.99 -1.06 17.89
CA SER A 99 -13.25 -0.64 16.50
C SER A 99 -11.99 -0.84 15.65
N VAL A 100 -12.12 -1.40 14.45
CA VAL A 100 -10.98 -1.70 13.58
C VAL A 100 -10.99 -0.78 12.36
N LEU A 101 -9.86 -0.10 12.11
CA LEU A 101 -9.69 0.79 10.96
C LEU A 101 -9.33 -0.03 9.71
N VAL A 102 -10.30 -0.74 9.17
CA VAL A 102 -10.16 -1.61 7.99
C VAL A 102 -11.47 -1.66 7.21
N CYS A 103 -11.39 -1.85 5.90
CA CYS A 103 -12.55 -2.21 5.09
C CYS A 103 -13.13 -3.53 5.62
N LYS A 104 -14.44 -3.58 5.91
CA LYS A 104 -15.07 -4.78 6.44
C LYS A 104 -15.36 -5.85 5.39
N ASP A 105 -15.38 -5.48 4.11
CA ASP A 105 -15.55 -6.39 2.99
C ASP A 105 -14.24 -7.10 2.68
N ALA A 106 -14.11 -8.34 3.17
CA ALA A 106 -12.92 -9.16 2.97
C ALA A 106 -12.73 -9.59 1.51
N ASP A 107 -13.80 -9.79 0.75
CA ASP A 107 -13.74 -10.19 -0.67
C ASP A 107 -13.22 -9.02 -1.51
N LEU A 108 -13.64 -7.79 -1.19
CA LEU A 108 -13.09 -6.59 -1.78
C LEU A 108 -11.60 -6.44 -1.47
N LEU A 109 -11.19 -6.67 -0.22
CA LEU A 109 -9.77 -6.63 0.17
C LEU A 109 -8.95 -7.69 -0.57
N GLU A 110 -9.45 -8.91 -0.75
CA GLU A 110 -8.81 -9.95 -1.56
C GLU A 110 -8.69 -9.52 -3.02
N THR A 111 -9.75 -8.94 -3.59
CA THR A 111 -9.76 -8.43 -4.97
C THR A 111 -8.71 -7.34 -5.16
N VAL A 112 -8.63 -6.38 -4.25
CA VAL A 112 -7.70 -5.25 -4.33
C VAL A 112 -6.25 -5.68 -4.11
N SER A 113 -6.03 -6.72 -3.31
CA SER A 113 -4.68 -7.24 -3.00
C SER A 113 -4.09 -8.10 -4.12
N ASP A 114 -4.92 -8.61 -5.04
CA ASP A 114 -4.51 -9.37 -6.23
C ASP A 114 -4.61 -8.48 -7.48
N LYS A 115 -3.48 -8.23 -8.13
CA LYS A 115 -3.42 -7.32 -9.29
C LYS A 115 -4.24 -7.81 -10.49
N GLY A 116 -4.33 -9.13 -10.68
CA GLY A 116 -5.13 -9.72 -11.75
C GLY A 116 -6.62 -9.51 -11.52
N LYS A 117 -7.11 -9.81 -10.31
CA LYS A 117 -8.51 -9.58 -9.90
C LYS A 117 -8.86 -8.09 -9.91
N LEU A 118 -7.97 -7.23 -9.39
CA LEU A 118 -8.13 -5.79 -9.40
C LEU A 118 -8.30 -5.24 -10.81
N PHE A 119 -7.41 -5.62 -11.73
CA PHE A 119 -7.47 -5.15 -13.11
C PHE A 119 -8.71 -5.67 -13.84
N GLN A 120 -9.13 -6.90 -13.53
CA GLN A 120 -10.39 -7.44 -14.06
C GLN A 120 -11.61 -6.67 -13.54
N ALA A 121 -11.64 -6.34 -12.26
CA ALA A 121 -12.73 -5.58 -11.63
C ALA A 121 -12.84 -4.15 -12.16
N LEU A 122 -11.71 -3.56 -12.56
CA LEU A 122 -11.63 -2.17 -13.03
C LEU A 122 -11.56 -2.01 -14.55
N ARG A 123 -11.62 -3.11 -15.32
CA ARG A 123 -11.42 -3.11 -16.78
C ARG A 123 -12.30 -2.13 -17.52
N ASP A 124 -13.56 -2.07 -17.14
CA ASP A 124 -14.59 -1.30 -17.85
C ASP A 124 -14.93 0.03 -17.13
N THR A 125 -14.05 0.46 -16.19
CA THR A 125 -14.25 1.71 -15.44
C THR A 125 -13.97 2.92 -16.36
N PRO A 126 -14.95 3.80 -16.59
CA PRO A 126 -14.76 4.97 -17.45
C PRO A 126 -13.64 5.89 -16.95
N GLY A 127 -12.78 6.35 -17.85
CA GLY A 127 -11.68 7.26 -17.52
C GLY A 127 -10.49 6.61 -16.82
N LEU A 128 -10.52 5.30 -16.52
CA LEU A 128 -9.41 4.55 -15.97
C LEU A 128 -8.65 3.82 -17.08
N HIS A 129 -7.35 3.96 -17.10
CA HIS A 129 -6.48 3.24 -18.02
C HIS A 129 -5.66 2.19 -17.29
N LEU A 130 -5.72 0.97 -17.78
CA LEU A 130 -4.87 -0.14 -17.34
C LEU A 130 -3.70 -0.31 -18.30
N PRO A 131 -2.55 -0.81 -17.85
CA PRO A 131 -1.51 -1.26 -18.77
C PRO A 131 -2.00 -2.46 -19.58
N ASP A 132 -1.42 -2.68 -20.75
CA ASP A 132 -1.57 -3.96 -21.46
C ASP A 132 -0.87 -5.04 -20.63
N TYR A 133 -1.58 -6.13 -20.32
CA TYR A 133 -1.06 -7.19 -19.44
C TYR A 133 -1.63 -8.57 -19.77
N PHE A 134 -0.93 -9.58 -19.25
CA PHE A 134 -1.36 -10.99 -19.21
C PHE A 134 -1.04 -11.58 -17.84
N ILE A 135 -1.90 -12.46 -17.36
CA ILE A 135 -1.61 -13.30 -16.18
C ILE A 135 -1.22 -14.67 -16.68
N VAL A 136 -0.08 -15.17 -16.28
CA VAL A 136 0.51 -16.40 -16.76
C VAL A 136 1.16 -17.19 -15.62
N ASN A 137 1.24 -18.51 -15.75
CA ASN A 137 1.87 -19.39 -14.77
C ASN A 137 2.73 -20.51 -15.37
N THR A 138 2.93 -20.52 -16.69
CA THR A 138 3.82 -21.43 -17.37
C THR A 138 4.78 -20.69 -18.31
N SER A 139 5.91 -21.33 -18.64
CA SER A 139 6.90 -20.81 -19.58
C SER A 139 6.29 -20.51 -20.97
N GLU A 140 5.44 -21.40 -21.46
CA GLU A 140 4.78 -21.24 -22.76
C GLU A 140 3.84 -20.01 -22.77
N GLN A 141 2.99 -19.89 -21.76
CA GLN A 141 2.10 -18.72 -21.62
C GLN A 141 2.90 -17.42 -21.47
N PHE A 142 4.00 -17.45 -20.72
CA PHE A 142 4.89 -16.30 -20.55
C PHE A 142 5.47 -15.86 -21.89
N LYS A 143 5.99 -16.80 -22.68
CA LYS A 143 6.51 -16.53 -24.03
C LYS A 143 5.47 -15.90 -24.94
N ILE A 144 4.26 -16.48 -25.00
CA ILE A 144 3.16 -15.94 -25.81
C ILE A 144 2.78 -14.53 -25.36
N ALA A 145 2.70 -14.28 -24.06
CA ALA A 145 2.39 -12.96 -23.51
C ALA A 145 3.47 -11.93 -23.87
N TYR A 146 4.74 -12.30 -23.73
CA TYR A 146 5.88 -11.47 -24.12
C TYR A 146 5.81 -11.10 -25.61
N GLU A 147 5.66 -12.09 -26.49
CA GLU A 147 5.59 -11.87 -27.93
C GLU A 147 4.45 -10.94 -28.32
N LYS A 148 3.24 -11.14 -27.78
CA LYS A 148 2.08 -10.28 -28.04
C LYS A 148 2.29 -8.82 -27.59
N LEU A 149 2.97 -8.61 -26.46
CA LEU A 149 3.28 -7.25 -25.99
C LEU A 149 4.37 -6.61 -26.88
N ARG A 150 5.35 -7.40 -27.33
CA ARG A 150 6.41 -6.93 -28.26
C ARG A 150 5.84 -6.58 -29.64
N GLU A 151 4.89 -7.35 -30.17
CA GLU A 151 4.18 -7.05 -31.42
C GLU A 151 3.44 -5.71 -31.37
N LYS A 152 2.95 -5.31 -30.19
CA LYS A 152 2.36 -3.98 -29.97
C LYS A 152 3.42 -2.87 -29.80
N GLY A 153 4.72 -3.18 -29.85
CA GLY A 153 5.82 -2.23 -29.70
C GLY A 153 6.17 -1.90 -28.23
N HIS A 154 5.65 -2.66 -27.28
CA HIS A 154 5.94 -2.40 -25.86
C HIS A 154 7.32 -2.93 -25.44
N LYS A 155 8.03 -2.17 -24.63
CA LYS A 155 9.01 -2.73 -23.71
C LYS A 155 8.24 -3.51 -22.64
N VAL A 156 8.72 -4.68 -22.25
CA VAL A 156 7.97 -5.62 -21.40
C VAL A 156 8.62 -5.73 -20.03
N CYS A 157 7.81 -5.82 -18.99
CA CYS A 157 8.22 -6.16 -17.64
C CYS A 157 7.27 -7.19 -17.04
N PHE A 158 7.69 -7.78 -15.92
CA PHE A 158 6.82 -8.70 -15.17
C PHE A 158 7.02 -8.53 -13.67
N LYS A 159 6.04 -9.01 -12.92
CA LYS A 159 6.03 -9.06 -11.45
C LYS A 159 5.10 -10.18 -10.99
N PRO A 160 5.22 -10.70 -9.76
CA PRO A 160 4.18 -11.55 -9.18
C PRO A 160 2.82 -10.85 -9.20
N ALA A 161 1.75 -11.57 -9.51
CA ALA A 161 0.39 -11.03 -9.48
C ALA A 161 -0.03 -10.64 -8.05
N SER A 162 0.42 -11.43 -7.07
CA SER A 162 0.30 -11.13 -5.62
C SER A 162 1.62 -10.62 -5.05
N GLY A 163 1.57 -9.87 -3.95
CA GLY A 163 2.77 -9.34 -3.27
C GLY A 163 2.86 -7.83 -3.26
N GLU A 164 3.72 -7.31 -2.38
CA GLU A 164 3.87 -5.88 -2.09
C GLU A 164 5.31 -5.38 -2.35
N GLY A 165 5.44 -4.05 -2.50
CA GLY A 165 6.74 -3.36 -2.47
C GLY A 165 7.64 -3.58 -3.69
N GLY A 166 7.10 -4.02 -4.82
CA GLY A 166 7.88 -4.24 -6.05
C GLY A 166 8.80 -5.46 -6.00
N ALA A 167 8.63 -6.35 -5.03
CA ALA A 167 9.38 -7.60 -4.97
C ALA A 167 9.11 -8.43 -6.24
N GLY A 168 10.17 -8.99 -6.84
CA GLY A 168 10.07 -9.81 -8.05
C GLY A 168 9.78 -9.03 -9.33
N PHE A 169 9.83 -7.68 -9.31
CA PHE A 169 9.72 -6.87 -10.52
C PHE A 169 10.98 -6.97 -11.36
N HIS A 170 10.82 -7.31 -12.65
CA HIS A 170 11.91 -7.34 -13.63
C HIS A 170 11.47 -6.73 -14.95
N ILE A 171 12.41 -6.05 -15.61
CA ILE A 171 12.31 -5.57 -16.99
C ILE A 171 12.96 -6.59 -17.89
N ILE A 172 12.29 -6.95 -18.98
CA ILE A 172 12.83 -7.92 -19.95
C ILE A 172 13.64 -7.17 -21.01
N GLU A 173 14.87 -7.61 -21.20
CA GLU A 173 15.76 -7.18 -22.29
C GLU A 173 15.98 -8.34 -23.25
N GLU A 174 16.02 -8.05 -24.57
CA GLU A 174 16.26 -9.08 -25.60
C GLU A 174 17.68 -9.66 -25.52
N HIS A 175 18.64 -8.75 -25.27
CA HIS A 175 20.06 -9.12 -25.14
C HIS A 175 20.65 -8.44 -23.92
N MET A 176 21.14 -9.24 -22.99
CA MET A 176 21.92 -8.74 -21.86
C MET A 176 23.39 -9.08 -22.04
N ASN A 177 24.25 -8.07 -21.94
CA ASN A 177 25.68 -8.34 -21.80
C ASN A 177 25.91 -8.99 -20.41
N PRO A 178 26.52 -10.18 -20.33
CA PRO A 178 26.81 -10.84 -19.05
C PRO A 178 27.64 -9.97 -18.08
N LEU A 179 28.50 -9.09 -18.61
CA LEU A 179 29.28 -8.18 -17.78
C LEU A 179 28.41 -7.09 -17.15
N ASP A 180 27.38 -6.59 -17.84
CA ASP A 180 26.44 -5.62 -17.26
C ASP A 180 25.64 -6.21 -16.11
N LYS A 181 25.31 -7.51 -16.19
CA LYS A 181 24.69 -8.26 -15.09
C LYS A 181 25.64 -8.40 -13.90
N LEU A 182 26.94 -8.63 -14.16
CA LEU A 182 27.95 -8.80 -13.12
C LEU A 182 28.37 -7.49 -12.47
N LEU A 183 28.50 -6.43 -13.28
CA LEU A 183 29.06 -5.13 -12.87
C LEU A 183 28.01 -4.02 -12.78
N GLY A 184 26.81 -4.26 -13.32
CA GLY A 184 25.72 -3.29 -13.33
C GLY A 184 25.08 -3.11 -11.96
N SER A 185 24.59 -1.92 -11.68
CA SER A 185 23.92 -1.55 -10.44
C SER A 185 22.46 -2.00 -10.37
N SER A 186 21.90 -2.62 -11.42
CA SER A 186 20.49 -2.97 -11.51
C SER A 186 20.28 -4.49 -11.61
N ASN A 187 19.82 -5.08 -10.52
CA ASN A 187 19.32 -6.47 -10.48
C ASN A 187 17.88 -6.60 -11.03
N GLN A 188 17.35 -5.57 -11.68
CA GLN A 188 15.95 -5.52 -12.14
C GLN A 188 15.78 -5.87 -13.62
N THR A 189 16.86 -6.13 -14.36
CA THR A 189 16.80 -6.55 -15.77
C THR A 189 17.13 -8.03 -15.90
N ILE A 190 16.43 -8.75 -16.78
CA ILE A 190 16.63 -10.16 -17.04
C ILE A 190 16.38 -10.47 -18.52
N ALA A 191 17.14 -11.40 -19.11
CA ALA A 191 16.92 -11.86 -20.47
C ALA A 191 15.71 -12.78 -20.55
N ILE A 192 14.97 -12.71 -21.68
CA ILE A 192 13.78 -13.55 -21.87
C ILE A 192 14.11 -15.03 -21.80
N GLU A 193 15.23 -15.47 -22.40
CA GLU A 193 15.67 -16.86 -22.39
C GLU A 193 15.96 -17.36 -20.96
N GLU A 194 16.49 -16.50 -20.12
CA GLU A 194 16.74 -16.81 -18.71
C GLU A 194 15.43 -17.02 -17.94
N VAL A 195 14.45 -16.14 -18.12
CA VAL A 195 13.11 -16.29 -17.51
C VAL A 195 12.49 -17.63 -17.91
N LEU A 196 12.46 -17.91 -19.22
CA LEU A 196 11.87 -19.15 -19.75
C LEU A 196 12.60 -20.39 -19.23
N SER A 197 13.94 -20.33 -19.11
CA SER A 197 14.75 -21.42 -18.56
C SER A 197 14.51 -21.64 -17.06
N ILE A 198 14.30 -20.57 -16.28
CA ILE A 198 14.03 -20.66 -14.84
C ILE A 198 12.65 -21.27 -14.58
N ILE A 199 11.63 -20.83 -15.32
CA ILE A 199 10.26 -21.40 -15.20
C ILE A 199 10.28 -22.86 -15.68
N GLY A 200 10.93 -23.14 -16.82
CA GLY A 200 11.01 -24.50 -17.39
C GLY A 200 9.62 -25.10 -17.61
N ASP A 201 9.46 -26.35 -17.20
CA ASP A 201 8.21 -27.11 -17.30
C ASP A 201 7.33 -27.01 -16.03
N GLN A 202 7.69 -26.11 -15.11
CA GLN A 202 6.96 -25.96 -13.86
C GLN A 202 5.72 -25.07 -14.05
N ILE A 203 4.70 -25.33 -13.24
CA ILE A 203 3.61 -24.39 -12.99
C ILE A 203 4.05 -23.56 -11.77
N VAL A 204 4.16 -22.25 -11.96
CA VAL A 204 4.52 -21.29 -10.90
C VAL A 204 3.30 -20.50 -10.45
N ASP A 205 3.47 -19.72 -9.39
CA ASP A 205 2.45 -18.75 -8.97
C ASP A 205 2.21 -17.74 -10.09
N ASP A 206 1.01 -17.16 -10.11
CA ASP A 206 0.59 -16.24 -11.15
C ASP A 206 1.55 -15.05 -11.29
N ILE A 207 2.05 -14.85 -12.50
CA ILE A 207 2.92 -13.76 -12.91
C ILE A 207 2.15 -12.81 -13.80
N MET A 208 2.20 -11.52 -13.50
CA MET A 208 1.71 -10.46 -14.37
C MET A 208 2.83 -10.03 -15.33
N VAL A 209 2.69 -10.35 -16.61
CA VAL A 209 3.54 -9.86 -17.71
C VAL A 209 2.84 -8.67 -18.33
N MET A 210 3.52 -7.52 -18.40
CA MET A 210 2.86 -6.28 -18.79
C MET A 210 3.78 -5.33 -19.56
N GLU A 211 3.19 -4.33 -20.23
CA GLU A 211 3.96 -3.24 -20.79
C GLU A 211 4.75 -2.50 -19.70
N TYR A 212 5.99 -2.16 -20.00
CA TYR A 212 6.80 -1.32 -19.12
C TYR A 212 6.39 0.14 -19.26
N LEU A 213 6.00 0.74 -18.13
CA LEU A 213 5.67 2.15 -18.04
C LEU A 213 6.95 2.90 -17.63
N ASP A 214 7.39 3.85 -18.43
CA ASP A 214 8.72 4.47 -18.32
C ASP A 214 8.70 5.96 -17.96
N ASP A 215 7.51 6.53 -17.75
CA ASP A 215 7.32 7.94 -17.41
C ASP A 215 7.09 8.14 -15.89
N TRP A 216 6.54 9.27 -15.49
CA TRP A 216 6.36 9.66 -14.09
C TRP A 216 5.50 8.67 -13.29
N GLU A 217 5.92 8.42 -12.04
CA GLU A 217 5.18 7.60 -11.09
C GLU A 217 4.59 8.46 -9.98
N TYR A 218 3.33 8.14 -9.62
CA TYR A 218 2.59 8.79 -8.56
C TYR A 218 2.03 7.78 -7.56
N SER A 219 1.94 8.24 -6.32
CA SER A 219 1.12 7.63 -5.29
C SER A 219 0.02 8.62 -4.93
N ILE A 220 -1.24 8.21 -4.99
CA ILE A 220 -2.39 9.03 -4.64
C ILE A 220 -2.91 8.53 -3.30
N ASP A 221 -2.68 9.29 -2.25
CA ASP A 221 -3.16 8.95 -0.92
C ASP A 221 -4.59 9.47 -0.75
N CYS A 222 -5.50 8.59 -0.31
CA CYS A 222 -6.93 8.83 -0.23
C CYS A 222 -7.47 8.56 1.18
N LEU A 223 -8.49 9.33 1.57
CA LEU A 223 -9.35 9.08 2.72
C LEU A 223 -10.81 9.10 2.25
N ALA A 224 -11.60 8.10 2.61
CA ALA A 224 -12.98 7.97 2.15
C ALA A 224 -13.90 7.29 3.18
N THR A 225 -15.20 7.47 3.02
CA THR A 225 -16.24 6.51 3.45
C THR A 225 -16.53 5.56 2.29
N GLU A 226 -17.51 4.68 2.41
CA GLU A 226 -18.00 3.89 1.27
C GLU A 226 -18.74 4.76 0.23
N GLU A 227 -19.32 5.88 0.65
CA GLU A 227 -20.11 6.76 -0.23
C GLU A 227 -19.30 7.93 -0.79
N GLU A 228 -18.30 8.42 -0.05
CA GLU A 228 -17.65 9.69 -0.36
C GLU A 228 -16.14 9.60 -0.25
N LEU A 229 -15.46 10.14 -1.27
CA LEU A 229 -14.01 10.34 -1.26
C LEU A 229 -13.70 11.73 -0.65
N ILE A 230 -13.24 11.72 0.60
CA ILE A 230 -13.12 12.90 1.47
C ILE A 230 -11.85 13.71 1.19
N ALA A 231 -10.73 13.05 0.98
CA ALA A 231 -9.45 13.69 0.69
C ALA A 231 -8.63 12.90 -0.33
N ILE A 232 -7.96 13.62 -1.23
CA ILE A 232 -7.13 13.07 -2.30
C ILE A 232 -5.86 13.91 -2.38
N VAL A 233 -4.69 13.29 -2.29
CA VAL A 233 -3.41 13.98 -2.48
C VAL A 233 -2.52 13.19 -3.42
N PRO A 234 -2.40 13.60 -4.71
CA PRO A 234 -1.44 13.05 -5.64
C PRO A 234 -0.01 13.46 -5.25
N ARG A 235 0.87 12.48 -5.14
CA ARG A 235 2.26 12.64 -4.74
C ARG A 235 3.18 12.04 -5.80
N LYS A 236 3.81 12.93 -6.58
CA LYS A 236 4.77 12.60 -7.65
C LYS A 236 6.09 12.13 -7.07
N LYS A 237 6.67 11.07 -7.61
CA LYS A 237 8.07 10.71 -7.43
C LYS A 237 8.90 11.52 -8.43
N VAL A 238 9.66 12.49 -7.95
CA VAL A 238 10.45 13.39 -8.81
C VAL A 238 11.82 12.80 -9.10
N GLU A 239 12.65 12.69 -8.07
CA GLU A 239 13.99 12.13 -8.14
C GLU A 239 14.39 11.57 -6.78
N GLY A 240 14.98 10.39 -6.72
CA GLY A 240 15.42 9.77 -5.48
C GLY A 240 14.31 9.76 -4.42
N ARG A 241 14.54 10.46 -3.30
CA ARG A 241 13.56 10.59 -2.20
C ARG A 241 12.73 11.88 -2.29
N ILE A 242 12.87 12.71 -3.33
CA ILE A 242 12.09 13.93 -3.50
C ILE A 242 10.68 13.58 -3.97
N ARG A 243 9.70 14.19 -3.34
CA ARG A 243 8.27 14.06 -3.66
C ARG A 243 7.67 15.46 -3.88
N LEU A 244 6.76 15.56 -4.84
CA LEU A 244 5.97 16.76 -5.10
C LEU A 244 4.50 16.44 -4.87
N LEU A 245 3.84 17.21 -4.01
CA LEU A 245 2.38 17.17 -3.88
C LEU A 245 1.82 18.03 -4.99
N GLU A 246 1.17 17.42 -5.98
CA GLU A 246 0.79 18.07 -7.23
C GLU A 246 -0.72 18.15 -7.39
N ASP A 247 -1.23 19.33 -7.77
CA ASP A 247 -2.62 19.49 -8.19
C ASP A 247 -2.77 18.93 -9.60
N ASN A 248 -3.09 17.65 -9.68
CA ASN A 248 -3.19 16.92 -10.95
C ASN A 248 -4.61 16.39 -11.11
N GLN A 249 -5.43 17.12 -11.87
CA GLN A 249 -6.85 16.82 -12.04
C GLN A 249 -7.09 15.43 -12.63
N ALA A 250 -6.27 14.97 -13.58
CA ALA A 250 -6.41 13.64 -14.18
C ALA A 250 -6.24 12.51 -13.13
N LEU A 251 -5.34 12.69 -12.16
CA LEU A 251 -5.12 11.75 -11.07
C LEU A 251 -6.21 11.82 -10.00
N ILE A 252 -6.73 13.02 -9.76
CA ILE A 252 -7.88 13.22 -8.85
C ILE A 252 -9.12 12.52 -9.42
N ASP A 253 -9.39 12.70 -10.72
CA ASP A 253 -10.52 12.05 -11.39
C ASP A 253 -10.36 10.53 -11.49
N LEU A 254 -9.13 10.04 -11.71
CA LEU A 254 -8.82 8.61 -11.65
C LEU A 254 -9.10 8.03 -10.26
N ALA A 255 -8.69 8.71 -9.18
CA ALA A 255 -8.96 8.26 -7.82
C ALA A 255 -10.46 8.23 -7.50
N LYS A 256 -11.23 9.21 -8.00
CA LYS A 256 -12.70 9.22 -7.90
C LYS A 256 -13.32 8.03 -8.62
N ALA A 257 -12.92 7.77 -9.88
CA ALA A 257 -13.43 6.64 -10.66
C ALA A 257 -13.13 5.29 -9.97
N VAL A 258 -11.92 5.14 -9.43
CA VAL A 258 -11.55 3.97 -8.61
C VAL A 258 -12.47 3.82 -7.39
N HIS A 259 -12.69 4.92 -6.65
CA HIS A 259 -13.52 4.87 -5.45
C HIS A 259 -15.01 4.63 -5.79
N GLU A 260 -15.54 5.23 -6.84
CA GLU A 260 -16.92 4.99 -7.32
C GLU A 260 -17.16 3.51 -7.63
N GLN A 261 -16.16 2.81 -8.16
CA GLN A 261 -16.24 1.40 -8.51
C GLN A 261 -16.03 0.46 -7.32
N LEU A 262 -15.06 0.77 -6.45
CA LEU A 262 -14.64 -0.14 -5.38
C LEU A 262 -15.23 0.19 -4.02
N ARG A 263 -15.64 1.43 -3.76
CA ARG A 263 -16.20 1.90 -2.48
C ARG A 263 -15.29 1.60 -1.28
N LEU A 264 -13.96 1.66 -1.47
CA LEU A 264 -12.99 1.44 -0.40
C LEU A 264 -13.09 2.51 0.69
N PRO A 265 -13.40 2.16 1.94
CA PRO A 265 -13.42 3.12 3.04
C PRO A 265 -12.04 3.35 3.66
N TYR A 266 -11.95 4.40 4.46
CA TYR A 266 -10.78 4.82 5.22
C TYR A 266 -9.58 5.16 4.34
N LEU A 267 -8.40 4.69 4.72
CA LEU A 267 -7.14 5.00 4.04
C LEU A 267 -6.84 3.97 2.96
N PHE A 268 -6.64 4.45 1.76
CA PHE A 268 -6.08 3.64 0.68
C PHE A 268 -5.14 4.48 -0.20
N ASN A 269 -4.32 3.79 -0.97
CA ASN A 269 -3.33 4.41 -1.83
C ASN A 269 -3.42 3.83 -3.23
N VAL A 270 -3.60 4.67 -4.23
CA VAL A 270 -3.63 4.31 -5.65
C VAL A 270 -2.26 4.62 -6.25
N GLN A 271 -1.59 3.62 -6.81
CA GLN A 271 -0.33 3.80 -7.52
C GLN A 271 -0.55 3.85 -9.02
N VAL A 272 0.01 4.86 -9.63
CA VAL A 272 -0.16 5.18 -11.05
C VAL A 272 1.20 5.47 -11.67
N LYS A 273 1.39 5.03 -12.90
CA LYS A 273 2.54 5.43 -13.69
C LYS A 273 2.10 5.88 -15.08
N TYR A 274 2.74 6.90 -15.60
CA TYR A 274 2.40 7.43 -16.91
C TYR A 274 3.07 6.65 -18.04
N LYS A 275 2.42 6.62 -19.19
CA LYS A 275 2.95 6.19 -20.48
C LYS A 275 2.40 7.09 -21.56
N ASN A 276 3.28 7.79 -22.28
CA ASN A 276 2.88 8.74 -23.34
C ASN A 276 1.85 9.78 -22.87
N GLY A 277 2.02 10.31 -21.66
CA GLY A 277 1.11 11.29 -21.07
C GLY A 277 -0.22 10.74 -20.52
N VAL A 278 -0.45 9.41 -20.58
CA VAL A 278 -1.65 8.76 -20.05
C VAL A 278 -1.33 8.08 -18.71
N PRO A 279 -2.05 8.41 -17.63
CA PRO A 279 -1.89 7.73 -16.35
C PRO A 279 -2.49 6.32 -16.41
N LYS A 280 -1.71 5.30 -16.04
CA LYS A 280 -2.14 3.91 -15.98
C LYS A 280 -2.03 3.37 -14.56
N LEU A 281 -3.05 2.67 -14.10
CA LEU A 281 -3.10 2.08 -12.77
C LEU A 281 -2.04 0.97 -12.64
N LEU A 282 -1.30 0.96 -11.53
CA LEU A 282 -0.33 -0.09 -11.20
C LEU A 282 -0.83 -1.04 -10.11
N GLU A 283 -1.39 -0.48 -9.04
CA GLU A 283 -1.92 -1.23 -7.89
C GLU A 283 -2.69 -0.30 -6.96
N ILE A 284 -3.49 -0.89 -6.09
CA ILE A 284 -4.15 -0.20 -4.99
C ILE A 284 -3.77 -0.89 -3.69
N ASN A 285 -3.38 -0.11 -2.69
CA ASN A 285 -3.10 -0.60 -1.35
C ASN A 285 -4.25 -0.17 -0.44
N PRO A 286 -5.08 -1.07 0.11
CA PRO A 286 -6.23 -0.74 0.95
C PRO A 286 -5.80 -0.39 2.39
N ARG A 287 -4.79 0.44 2.53
CA ARG A 287 -4.17 0.88 3.78
C ARG A 287 -3.36 2.15 3.60
N ALA A 288 -2.92 2.72 4.73
CA ALA A 288 -1.94 3.80 4.73
C ALA A 288 -0.68 3.43 3.94
N SER A 289 -0.23 4.29 3.03
CA SER A 289 1.01 4.09 2.28
C SER A 289 2.23 4.40 3.14
N GLY A 290 3.38 3.81 2.79
CA GLY A 290 4.66 4.15 3.44
C GLY A 290 5.07 5.61 3.27
N GLY A 291 4.51 6.30 2.28
CA GLY A 291 4.75 7.72 2.01
C GLY A 291 3.68 8.68 2.52
N LEU A 292 2.64 8.20 3.18
CA LEU A 292 1.48 8.99 3.62
C LEU A 292 1.89 10.21 4.45
N HIS A 293 2.90 10.09 5.30
CA HIS A 293 3.44 11.19 6.11
C HIS A 293 3.91 12.39 5.25
N SER A 294 4.42 12.13 4.04
CA SER A 294 4.77 13.19 3.10
C SER A 294 3.51 13.86 2.51
N SER A 295 2.46 13.10 2.23
CA SER A 295 1.18 13.65 1.75
C SER A 295 0.50 14.51 2.83
N CYS A 296 0.74 14.25 4.11
CA CYS A 296 0.25 15.07 5.21
C CYS A 296 0.83 16.49 5.23
N LEU A 297 1.95 16.75 4.55
CA LEU A 297 2.49 18.10 4.37
C LEU A 297 1.58 19.01 3.52
N SER A 298 0.59 18.46 2.85
CA SER A 298 -0.51 19.21 2.23
C SER A 298 -1.40 19.95 3.26
N GLY A 299 -1.24 19.66 4.56
CA GLY A 299 -2.10 20.12 5.65
C GLY A 299 -3.23 19.13 5.99
N VAL A 300 -3.38 18.04 5.25
CA VAL A 300 -4.34 16.97 5.53
C VAL A 300 -3.71 15.96 6.47
N ASN A 301 -4.13 15.92 7.73
CA ASN A 301 -3.65 14.94 8.71
C ASN A 301 -4.37 13.59 8.54
N PHE A 302 -4.04 12.87 7.47
CA PHE A 302 -4.68 11.60 7.10
C PHE A 302 -4.79 10.59 8.25
N PRO A 303 -3.72 10.29 9.03
CA PRO A 303 -3.81 9.31 10.11
C PRO A 303 -4.82 9.70 11.19
N TYR A 304 -4.83 10.98 11.60
CA TYR A 304 -5.78 11.46 12.60
C TYR A 304 -7.22 11.50 12.05
N LEU A 305 -7.38 11.99 10.82
CA LEU A 305 -8.70 12.06 10.19
C LEU A 305 -9.32 10.68 9.98
N ALA A 306 -8.53 9.66 9.68
CA ALA A 306 -9.01 8.27 9.60
C ALA A 306 -9.50 7.76 10.95
N VAL A 307 -8.76 8.03 12.04
CA VAL A 307 -9.18 7.72 13.41
C VAL A 307 -10.46 8.47 13.77
N LYS A 308 -10.53 9.75 13.47
CA LYS A 308 -11.72 10.59 13.72
C LYS A 308 -12.92 10.09 12.92
N LEU A 309 -12.73 9.74 11.65
CA LEU A 309 -13.78 9.16 10.80
C LEU A 309 -14.34 7.86 11.39
N LEU A 310 -13.48 6.95 11.84
CA LEU A 310 -13.90 5.71 12.50
C LEU A 310 -14.73 5.97 13.78
N LEU A 311 -14.37 7.00 14.55
CA LEU A 311 -15.03 7.31 15.82
C LEU A 311 -16.35 8.08 15.66
N SER A 312 -16.46 8.95 14.66
CA SER A 312 -17.57 9.89 14.52
C SER A 312 -18.42 9.69 13.27
N GLY A 313 -18.00 8.82 12.35
CA GLY A 313 -18.66 8.59 11.06
C GLY A 313 -18.51 9.73 10.05
N LYS A 314 -17.93 10.87 10.44
CA LYS A 314 -17.75 12.02 9.55
C LYS A 314 -16.54 12.87 9.94
N VAL A 315 -15.94 13.53 8.95
CA VAL A 315 -14.83 14.48 9.15
C VAL A 315 -14.96 15.63 8.16
N GLU A 316 -14.50 16.79 8.58
CA GLU A 316 -14.29 17.94 7.69
C GLU A 316 -12.80 18.06 7.39
N VAL A 317 -12.46 18.29 6.15
CA VAL A 317 -11.08 18.37 5.69
C VAL A 317 -10.87 19.69 4.95
N ALA A 318 -9.85 20.43 5.36
CA ALA A 318 -9.42 21.59 4.62
C ALA A 318 -8.83 21.19 3.25
N ALA A 319 -8.98 22.06 2.26
CA ALA A 319 -8.41 21.81 0.93
C ALA A 319 -6.89 21.57 1.03
N PRO A 320 -6.37 20.52 0.37
CA PRO A 320 -4.94 20.24 0.36
C PRO A 320 -4.14 21.39 -0.26
N LYS A 321 -2.96 21.64 0.30
CA LYS A 321 -1.98 22.56 -0.30
C LYS A 321 -1.10 21.76 -1.28
N PHE A 322 -1.05 22.22 -2.52
CA PHE A 322 -0.22 21.65 -3.57
C PHE A 322 1.03 22.51 -3.87
N GLY A 323 1.93 22.03 -4.73
CA GLY A 323 3.21 22.66 -5.01
C GLY A 323 4.26 22.45 -3.92
N VAL A 324 4.01 21.54 -2.97
CA VAL A 324 4.91 21.25 -1.85
C VAL A 324 5.92 20.19 -2.26
N TYR A 325 7.20 20.57 -2.25
CA TYR A 325 8.31 19.61 -2.39
C TYR A 325 8.70 19.07 -1.02
N ALA A 326 8.83 17.76 -0.91
CA ALA A 326 9.18 17.06 0.31
C ALA A 326 10.31 16.06 0.07
N THR A 327 11.16 15.87 1.06
CA THR A 327 12.16 14.81 1.10
C THR A 327 12.32 14.29 2.54
N HIS A 328 13.12 13.25 2.72
CA HIS A 328 13.43 12.67 4.02
C HIS A 328 14.80 13.13 4.51
N ILE A 329 14.92 13.31 5.79
CA ILE A 329 16.20 13.35 6.49
C ILE A 329 16.37 12.04 7.28
N GLU A 330 17.57 11.56 7.39
CA GLU A 330 17.92 10.46 8.28
C GLU A 330 18.39 11.06 9.63
N LYS A 331 17.91 10.48 10.72
CA LYS A 331 18.24 10.88 12.07
C LYS A 331 18.44 9.64 12.93
N GLU A 332 19.55 9.59 13.62
CA GLU A 332 19.86 8.53 14.57
C GLU A 332 18.95 8.68 15.81
N ILE A 333 18.44 7.55 16.29
CA ILE A 333 17.69 7.46 17.54
C ILE A 333 18.28 6.37 18.43
N VAL A 334 18.26 6.61 19.73
CA VAL A 334 18.61 5.58 20.71
C VAL A 334 17.43 4.63 20.86
N LEU A 335 17.67 3.34 20.66
CA LEU A 335 16.64 2.32 20.81
C LEU A 335 16.47 1.95 22.28
N ARG A 336 15.21 1.94 22.74
CA ARG A 336 14.87 1.36 24.06
C ARG A 336 15.06 -0.15 23.98
N GLN A 337 15.69 -0.73 24.98
CA GLN A 337 15.76 -2.18 25.12
C GLN A 337 14.39 -2.65 25.64
N LEU A 338 13.66 -3.40 24.83
CA LEU A 338 12.50 -4.16 25.29
C LEU A 338 13.04 -5.48 25.86
N LEU A 339 12.89 -5.69 27.15
CA LEU A 339 13.28 -6.90 27.86
C LEU A 339 12.34 -8.07 27.53
#